data_be840c9e305e539a62acbd29f8c611d8
#
_entry.id   be840c9e305e539a62acbd29f8c611d8
#
_cell.length_a   1.000
_cell.length_b   1.000
_cell.length_c   1.000
_cell.angle_alpha   90.00
_cell.angle_beta   90.00
_cell.angle_gamma   90.00
#
_symmetry.space_group_name_H-M   'P 1'
#
loop_
_entity.id
_entity.type
_entity.pdbx_description
1 polymer ?
#
loop_
_entity_poly.entity_id
_entity_poly.type
_entity_poly.pdbx_seq_one_letter_code
_entity_poly.pdbx_strand_id
1 'polypeptide(L)'
;MRLMISFSALFLSVVLLQLSTGGVGPLDAISGIALDFTTSQIGLLGSAHFFGFFIGCWFAPRLMGSIGHSRAFAAFTATGAIGLLAHFLIIDPIAWAVMRVASGLCVAGCYTVVEAWLQAKVTNENRGRAMGTYRVVDMGASLAAQLVIGVLEPASYVSYNLLALLCCAALLPITLTKASQPATPSAPRLRPMLAVSRSPLAAAGVLVAALSAASFRMVGPVYGTEVGLATGQIAWFLAAFVLGGALAQYPVGWLADKFDRRWVLIWLSGAAVFSCMTTILIGGGNTTLVMMNATFFGLTSFPIYSVAAAHANDFATSEERVELSAALMFFFALGAIAAPLFASGLIQRFGPSALFMMIATGHVVLILFGLNRMRARPTVENRTRYIYAPRTSFTIGRLTRRQREAKPDVKSDENDTDAKPT
;
A
#
# COMPACT_ATOMS: atom_id res chain seq x y z
N MET A 1 -21.16 -0.64 -17.27
CA MET A 1 -21.95 0.40 -16.61
C MET A 1 -22.62 -0.08 -15.31
N ARG A 2 -23.43 -1.14 -15.28
CA ARG A 2 -24.08 -1.67 -14.04
C ARG A 2 -23.09 -2.04 -12.92
N LEU A 3 -21.92 -2.60 -13.25
CA LEU A 3 -20.87 -2.93 -12.28
C LEU A 3 -20.32 -1.68 -11.57
N MET A 4 -20.03 -0.62 -12.32
CA MET A 4 -19.51 0.64 -11.76
C MET A 4 -20.52 1.31 -10.82
N ILE A 5 -21.83 1.26 -11.17
CA ILE A 5 -22.89 1.77 -10.30
C ILE A 5 -22.98 0.95 -9.01
N SER A 6 -22.82 -0.38 -9.09
CA SER A 6 -22.86 -1.27 -7.92
C SER A 6 -21.71 -1.02 -6.91
N PHE A 7 -20.56 -0.50 -7.37
CA PHE A 7 -19.38 -0.20 -6.55
C PHE A 7 -19.17 1.30 -6.32
N SER A 8 -20.01 2.18 -6.88
CA SER A 8 -19.78 3.64 -6.83
C SER A 8 -19.62 4.18 -5.42
N ALA A 9 -20.45 3.73 -4.48
CA ALA A 9 -20.35 4.15 -3.08
C ALA A 9 -18.98 3.78 -2.46
N LEU A 10 -18.50 2.55 -2.71
CA LEU A 10 -17.20 2.10 -2.21
C LEU A 10 -16.05 2.88 -2.85
N PHE A 11 -16.11 3.10 -4.17
CA PHE A 11 -15.09 3.84 -4.89
C PHE A 11 -15.06 5.32 -4.48
N LEU A 12 -16.21 5.95 -4.28
CA LEU A 12 -16.27 7.32 -3.79
C LEU A 12 -15.70 7.44 -2.38
N SER A 13 -16.00 6.48 -1.49
CA SER A 13 -15.40 6.44 -0.16
C SER A 13 -13.89 6.29 -0.21
N VAL A 14 -13.34 5.48 -1.14
CA VAL A 14 -11.89 5.34 -1.35
C VAL A 14 -11.28 6.64 -1.84
N VAL A 15 -11.92 7.34 -2.78
CA VAL A 15 -11.45 8.66 -3.27
C VAL A 15 -11.35 9.65 -2.12
N LEU A 16 -12.44 9.82 -1.36
CA LEU A 16 -12.50 10.77 -0.25
C LEU A 16 -11.51 10.41 0.86
N LEU A 17 -11.36 9.12 1.17
CA LEU A 17 -10.38 8.63 2.13
C LEU A 17 -8.94 8.93 1.68
N GLN A 18 -8.61 8.68 0.41
CA GLN A 18 -7.28 8.96 -0.14
C GLN A 18 -6.99 10.45 -0.18
N LEU A 19 -7.96 11.29 -0.60
CA LEU A 19 -7.81 12.75 -0.58
C LEU A 19 -7.58 13.28 0.83
N SER A 20 -8.21 12.67 1.84
CA SER A 20 -7.97 13.00 3.25
C SER A 20 -6.60 12.53 3.72
N THR A 21 -6.40 11.20 3.73
CA THR A 21 -5.28 10.58 4.46
C THR A 21 -3.99 10.45 3.64
N GLY A 22 -4.10 10.43 2.31
CA GLY A 22 -2.96 10.21 1.42
C GLY A 22 -1.95 11.36 1.43
N GLY A 23 -2.40 12.59 1.72
CA GLY A 23 -1.57 13.79 1.79
C GLY A 23 -1.07 14.14 3.20
N VAL A 24 -1.62 13.52 4.26
CA VAL A 24 -1.27 13.90 5.65
C VAL A 24 0.21 13.70 5.95
N GLY A 25 0.82 12.59 5.51
CA GLY A 25 2.23 12.35 5.76
C GLY A 25 3.16 13.45 5.22
N PRO A 26 3.07 13.78 3.93
CA PRO A 26 3.80 14.90 3.36
C PRO A 26 3.45 16.26 3.98
N LEU A 27 2.18 16.53 4.27
CA LEU A 27 1.76 17.76 4.93
C LEU A 27 2.38 17.89 6.33
N ASP A 28 2.38 16.81 7.11
CA ASP A 28 3.01 16.76 8.44
C ASP A 28 4.52 17.00 8.36
N ALA A 29 5.18 16.47 7.33
CA ALA A 29 6.61 16.68 7.16
C ALA A 29 6.93 18.16 6.91
N ILE A 30 6.18 18.80 5.99
CA ILE A 30 6.38 20.23 5.67
C ILE A 30 5.93 21.11 6.83
N SER A 31 4.81 20.79 7.50
CA SER A 31 4.32 21.51 8.68
C SER A 31 5.26 21.36 9.86
N GLY A 32 5.83 20.16 10.07
CA GLY A 32 6.81 19.92 11.12
C GLY A 32 8.07 20.76 10.93
N ILE A 33 8.56 20.90 9.69
CA ILE A 33 9.68 21.81 9.38
C ILE A 33 9.30 23.25 9.75
N ALA A 34 8.11 23.72 9.38
CA ALA A 34 7.62 25.06 9.69
C ALA A 34 7.39 25.30 11.20
N LEU A 35 7.26 24.23 11.99
CA LEU A 35 7.08 24.24 13.45
C LEU A 35 8.37 23.84 14.20
N ASP A 36 9.53 23.91 13.54
CA ASP A 36 10.85 23.60 14.10
C ASP A 36 11.00 22.18 14.66
N PHE A 37 10.25 21.21 14.13
CA PHE A 37 10.46 19.78 14.45
C PHE A 37 11.76 19.30 13.81
N THR A 38 12.53 18.54 14.56
CA THR A 38 13.75 17.91 14.01
C THR A 38 13.40 16.90 12.94
N THR A 39 14.32 16.64 12.02
CA THR A 39 14.16 15.64 10.96
C THR A 39 13.83 14.25 11.54
N SER A 40 14.44 13.86 12.68
CA SER A 40 14.13 12.61 13.37
C SER A 40 12.72 12.56 13.94
N GLN A 41 12.20 13.65 14.46
CA GLN A 41 10.80 13.76 14.92
C GLN A 41 9.82 13.60 13.75
N ILE A 42 10.12 14.20 12.60
CA ILE A 42 9.31 14.02 11.38
C ILE A 42 9.32 12.56 10.93
N GLY A 43 10.49 11.89 10.98
CA GLY A 43 10.59 10.46 10.70
C GLY A 43 9.75 9.60 11.65
N LEU A 44 9.68 9.98 12.93
CA LEU A 44 8.82 9.33 13.92
C LEU A 44 7.34 9.38 13.51
N LEU A 45 6.85 10.51 12.97
CA LEU A 45 5.47 10.63 12.49
C LEU A 45 5.15 9.60 11.40
N GLY A 46 6.07 9.41 10.45
CA GLY A 46 5.95 8.40 9.40
C GLY A 46 5.89 6.98 9.95
N SER A 47 6.79 6.65 10.88
CA SER A 47 6.84 5.34 11.54
C SER A 47 5.60 5.07 12.39
N ALA A 48 5.11 6.06 13.11
CA ALA A 48 3.89 6.00 13.91
C ALA A 48 2.65 5.71 13.04
N HIS A 49 2.58 6.32 11.83
CA HIS A 49 1.53 5.99 10.88
C HIS A 49 1.53 4.52 10.47
N PHE A 50 2.68 3.97 10.09
CA PHE A 50 2.76 2.56 9.69
C PHE A 50 2.57 1.59 10.86
N PHE A 51 2.93 1.98 12.07
CA PHE A 51 2.59 1.23 13.29
C PHE A 51 1.07 1.17 13.49
N GLY A 52 0.38 2.31 13.37
CA GLY A 52 -1.09 2.35 13.41
C GLY A 52 -1.73 1.55 12.29
N PHE A 53 -1.18 1.62 11.07
CA PHE A 53 -1.60 0.82 9.93
C PHE A 53 -1.48 -0.70 10.21
N PHE A 54 -0.38 -1.14 10.80
CA PHE A 54 -0.19 -2.53 11.18
C PHE A 54 -1.24 -2.99 12.20
N ILE A 55 -1.47 -2.19 13.27
CA ILE A 55 -2.51 -2.47 14.26
C ILE A 55 -3.88 -2.54 13.58
N GLY A 56 -4.17 -1.59 12.69
CA GLY A 56 -5.43 -1.54 11.95
C GLY A 56 -5.66 -2.78 11.09
N CYS A 57 -4.67 -3.25 10.35
CA CYS A 57 -4.74 -4.48 9.56
C CYS A 57 -5.08 -5.73 10.42
N TRP A 58 -4.56 -5.77 11.65
CA TRP A 58 -4.80 -6.88 12.57
C TRP A 58 -6.15 -6.77 13.30
N PHE A 59 -6.55 -5.55 13.67
CA PHE A 59 -7.74 -5.28 14.48
C PHE A 59 -9.02 -5.19 13.64
N ALA A 60 -8.95 -4.62 12.41
CA ALA A 60 -10.13 -4.33 11.61
C ALA A 60 -11.03 -5.54 11.30
N PRO A 61 -10.52 -6.74 10.93
CA PRO A 61 -11.39 -7.89 10.71
C PRO A 61 -12.15 -8.32 11.97
N ARG A 62 -11.55 -8.16 13.16
CA ARG A 62 -12.19 -8.49 14.44
C ARG A 62 -13.29 -7.51 14.78
N LEU A 63 -13.00 -6.21 14.67
CA LEU A 63 -13.99 -5.16 14.91
C LEU A 63 -15.16 -5.29 13.93
N MET A 64 -14.88 -5.50 12.64
CA MET A 64 -15.89 -5.70 11.61
C MET A 64 -16.77 -6.93 11.90
N GLY A 65 -16.18 -8.00 12.48
CA GLY A 65 -16.91 -9.19 12.91
C GLY A 65 -17.86 -8.96 14.08
N SER A 66 -17.51 -8.06 14.99
CA SER A 66 -18.31 -7.79 16.19
C SER A 66 -19.42 -6.77 15.99
N ILE A 67 -19.17 -5.69 15.22
CA ILE A 67 -20.13 -4.57 15.06
C ILE A 67 -20.64 -4.38 13.63
N GLY A 68 -20.15 -5.16 12.66
CA GLY A 68 -20.50 -5.06 11.24
C GLY A 68 -19.69 -4.03 10.46
N HIS A 69 -19.80 -4.08 9.13
CA HIS A 69 -18.95 -3.32 8.20
C HIS A 69 -19.13 -1.80 8.32
N SER A 70 -20.38 -1.30 8.24
CA SER A 70 -20.63 0.15 8.25
C SER A 70 -20.25 0.82 9.56
N ARG A 71 -20.53 0.17 10.70
CA ARG A 71 -20.16 0.69 12.02
C ARG A 71 -18.65 0.67 12.22
N ALA A 72 -17.96 -0.40 11.77
CA ALA A 72 -16.51 -0.47 11.81
C ALA A 72 -15.88 0.64 10.95
N PHE A 73 -16.40 0.88 9.73
CA PHE A 73 -15.95 1.98 8.88
C PHE A 73 -16.14 3.34 9.57
N ALA A 74 -17.31 3.57 10.20
CA ALA A 74 -17.58 4.79 10.93
C ALA A 74 -16.62 4.99 12.11
N ALA A 75 -16.31 3.95 12.88
CA ALA A 75 -15.35 4.03 13.97
C ALA A 75 -13.93 4.39 13.47
N PHE A 76 -13.49 3.78 12.36
CA PHE A 76 -12.17 4.07 11.79
C PHE A 76 -12.09 5.49 11.21
N THR A 77 -13.10 5.94 10.46
CA THR A 77 -13.12 7.33 9.94
C THR A 77 -13.20 8.35 11.05
N ALA A 78 -14.00 8.11 12.09
CA ALA A 78 -14.05 8.99 13.27
C ALA A 78 -12.69 9.09 13.96
N THR A 79 -11.99 7.95 14.15
CA THR A 79 -10.65 7.92 14.74
C THR A 79 -9.65 8.73 13.90
N GLY A 80 -9.69 8.59 12.57
CA GLY A 80 -8.84 9.37 11.67
C GLY A 80 -9.13 10.86 11.71
N ALA A 81 -10.42 11.24 11.69
CA ALA A 81 -10.85 12.64 11.74
C ALA A 81 -10.47 13.30 13.07
N ILE A 82 -10.66 12.60 14.20
CA ILE A 82 -10.22 13.07 15.53
C ILE A 82 -8.70 13.31 15.53
N GLY A 83 -7.91 12.35 15.00
CA GLY A 83 -6.47 12.51 14.87
C GLY A 83 -6.08 13.76 14.08
N LEU A 84 -6.75 14.04 12.95
CA LEU A 84 -6.50 15.23 12.13
C LEU A 84 -6.86 16.52 12.84
N LEU A 85 -8.03 16.58 13.48
CA LEU A 85 -8.47 17.77 14.22
C LEU A 85 -7.59 18.07 15.44
N ALA A 86 -7.05 17.03 16.06
CA ALA A 86 -6.22 17.15 17.26
C ALA A 86 -4.82 17.73 16.99
N HIS A 87 -4.30 17.70 15.74
CA HIS A 87 -2.94 18.17 15.43
C HIS A 87 -2.67 19.60 15.92
N PHE A 88 -3.64 20.51 15.79
CA PHE A 88 -3.49 21.89 16.22
C PHE A 88 -4.01 22.19 17.65
N LEU A 89 -4.53 21.18 18.35
CA LEU A 89 -4.81 21.32 19.79
C LEU A 89 -3.54 21.19 20.64
N ILE A 90 -2.57 20.35 20.19
CA ILE A 90 -1.32 20.11 20.87
C ILE A 90 -0.21 20.06 19.83
N ILE A 91 0.58 21.13 19.73
CA ILE A 91 1.73 21.23 18.81
C ILE A 91 2.95 20.63 19.54
N ASP A 92 3.04 19.31 19.48
CA ASP A 92 4.12 18.52 20.06
C ASP A 92 4.41 17.29 19.19
N PRO A 93 5.69 16.96 18.90
CA PRO A 93 6.03 15.83 18.01
C PRO A 93 5.51 14.46 18.50
N ILE A 94 5.47 14.22 19.81
CA ILE A 94 4.98 12.97 20.39
C ILE A 94 3.46 12.90 20.30
N ALA A 95 2.76 14.01 20.60
CA ALA A 95 1.32 14.09 20.42
C ALA A 95 0.94 13.85 18.95
N TRP A 96 1.67 14.46 18.00
CA TRP A 96 1.47 14.23 16.57
C TRP A 96 1.74 12.76 16.18
N ALA A 97 2.76 12.11 16.75
CA ALA A 97 3.01 10.69 16.52
C ALA A 97 1.82 9.82 16.97
N VAL A 98 1.20 10.11 18.13
CA VAL A 98 -0.03 9.41 18.57
C VAL A 98 -1.18 9.62 17.58
N MET A 99 -1.38 10.86 17.10
CA MET A 99 -2.40 11.18 16.09
C MET A 99 -2.12 10.45 14.75
N ARG A 100 -0.85 10.26 14.41
CA ARG A 100 -0.43 9.48 13.24
C ARG A 100 -0.72 7.98 13.40
N VAL A 101 -0.62 7.43 14.60
CA VAL A 101 -1.11 6.06 14.89
C VAL A 101 -2.61 5.96 14.59
N ALA A 102 -3.42 6.93 15.05
CA ALA A 102 -4.86 6.98 14.76
C ALA A 102 -5.14 7.06 13.25
N SER A 103 -4.39 7.89 12.52
CA SER A 103 -4.47 8.00 11.06
C SER A 103 -4.13 6.66 10.36
N GLY A 104 -3.07 5.99 10.76
CA GLY A 104 -2.69 4.69 10.19
C GLY A 104 -3.74 3.61 10.44
N LEU A 105 -4.29 3.57 11.65
CA LEU A 105 -5.37 2.66 12.04
C LEU A 105 -6.64 2.93 11.22
N CYS A 106 -6.99 4.20 11.01
CA CYS A 106 -8.09 4.62 10.14
C CYS A 106 -7.92 4.06 8.72
N VAL A 107 -6.77 4.29 8.10
CA VAL A 107 -6.49 3.87 6.72
C VAL A 107 -6.63 2.35 6.58
N ALA A 108 -5.93 1.58 7.41
CA ALA A 108 -5.96 0.12 7.34
C ALA A 108 -7.36 -0.44 7.62
N GLY A 109 -8.07 0.14 8.59
CA GLY A 109 -9.43 -0.25 8.95
C GLY A 109 -10.42 -0.01 7.81
N CYS A 110 -10.42 1.18 7.25
CA CYS A 110 -11.29 1.56 6.14
C CYS A 110 -11.04 0.71 4.89
N TYR A 111 -9.77 0.49 4.51
CA TYR A 111 -9.42 -0.38 3.39
C TYR A 111 -9.86 -1.83 3.63
N THR A 112 -9.68 -2.36 4.85
CA THR A 112 -10.13 -3.71 5.19
C THR A 112 -11.64 -3.86 5.00
N VAL A 113 -12.44 -2.87 5.41
CA VAL A 113 -13.90 -2.86 5.23
C VAL A 113 -14.27 -2.79 3.75
N VAL A 114 -13.69 -1.87 2.98
CA VAL A 114 -13.95 -1.71 1.54
C VAL A 114 -13.62 -2.99 0.79
N GLU A 115 -12.45 -3.59 1.05
CA GLU A 115 -12.00 -4.81 0.39
C GLU A 115 -12.87 -6.02 0.73
N ALA A 116 -13.34 -6.15 1.97
CA ALA A 116 -14.28 -7.18 2.37
C ALA A 116 -15.61 -7.03 1.61
N TRP A 117 -16.08 -5.80 1.46
CA TRP A 117 -17.32 -5.51 0.71
C TRP A 117 -17.17 -5.75 -0.79
N LEU A 118 -16.04 -5.35 -1.38
CA LEU A 118 -15.69 -5.67 -2.77
C LEU A 118 -15.66 -7.17 -3.00
N GLN A 119 -15.02 -7.92 -2.10
CA GLN A 119 -14.92 -9.37 -2.18
C GLN A 119 -16.29 -10.05 -2.23
N ALA A 120 -17.25 -9.61 -1.44
CA ALA A 120 -18.57 -10.18 -1.38
C ALA A 120 -19.39 -9.99 -2.68
N LYS A 121 -19.07 -8.94 -3.45
CA LYS A 121 -19.75 -8.60 -4.71
C LYS A 121 -19.03 -9.07 -5.98
N VAL A 122 -17.75 -9.44 -5.86
CA VAL A 122 -16.93 -9.83 -7.01
C VAL A 122 -17.12 -11.30 -7.34
N THR A 123 -17.48 -11.60 -8.59
CA THR A 123 -17.51 -12.95 -9.18
C THR A 123 -16.25 -13.23 -9.98
N ASN A 124 -16.01 -14.50 -10.36
CA ASN A 124 -14.85 -14.85 -11.21
C ASN A 124 -14.88 -14.11 -12.56
N GLU A 125 -16.08 -13.85 -13.12
CA GLU A 125 -16.27 -13.18 -14.42
C GLU A 125 -15.93 -11.69 -14.36
N ASN A 126 -16.33 -11.00 -13.26
CA ASN A 126 -16.19 -9.55 -13.14
C ASN A 126 -14.94 -9.10 -12.36
N ARG A 127 -14.20 -10.04 -11.74
CA ARG A 127 -13.06 -9.76 -10.86
C ARG A 127 -12.01 -8.88 -11.50
N GLY A 128 -11.59 -9.21 -12.73
CA GLY A 128 -10.55 -8.44 -13.43
C GLY A 128 -10.96 -6.98 -13.62
N ARG A 129 -12.20 -6.74 -14.04
CA ARG A 129 -12.73 -5.38 -14.21
C ARG A 129 -12.90 -4.64 -12.89
N ALA A 130 -13.46 -5.30 -11.87
CA ALA A 130 -13.65 -4.69 -10.55
C ALA A 130 -12.31 -4.29 -9.92
N MET A 131 -11.32 -5.19 -9.95
CA MET A 131 -9.98 -4.92 -9.42
C MET A 131 -9.24 -3.86 -10.24
N GLY A 132 -9.36 -3.88 -11.56
CA GLY A 132 -8.79 -2.84 -12.43
C GLY A 132 -9.37 -1.47 -12.13
N THR A 133 -10.70 -1.35 -12.03
CA THR A 133 -11.36 -0.09 -11.68
C THR A 133 -10.98 0.38 -10.28
N TYR A 134 -11.00 -0.51 -9.28
CA TYR A 134 -10.56 -0.21 -7.92
C TYR A 134 -9.14 0.37 -7.90
N ARG A 135 -8.23 -0.20 -8.69
CA ARG A 135 -6.85 0.28 -8.79
C ARG A 135 -6.72 1.65 -9.42
N VAL A 136 -7.43 1.88 -10.52
CA VAL A 136 -7.44 3.19 -11.19
C VAL A 136 -7.97 4.27 -10.25
N VAL A 137 -9.05 3.97 -9.54
CA VAL A 137 -9.64 4.88 -8.55
C VAL A 137 -8.67 5.16 -7.40
N ASP A 138 -8.10 4.13 -6.80
CA ASP A 138 -7.17 4.25 -5.67
C ASP A 138 -5.90 5.01 -6.04
N MET A 139 -5.26 4.65 -7.16
CA MET A 139 -4.03 5.33 -7.62
C MET A 139 -4.29 6.75 -8.12
N GLY A 140 -5.41 6.96 -8.82
CA GLY A 140 -5.82 8.30 -9.26
C GLY A 140 -6.11 9.23 -8.07
N ALA A 141 -6.81 8.74 -7.06
CA ALA A 141 -7.06 9.49 -5.83
C ALA A 141 -5.76 9.74 -5.04
N SER A 142 -4.86 8.75 -4.99
CA SER A 142 -3.54 8.92 -4.35
C SER A 142 -2.69 9.97 -5.06
N LEU A 143 -2.72 9.99 -6.40
CA LEU A 143 -2.05 11.04 -7.19
C LEU A 143 -2.64 12.41 -6.89
N ALA A 144 -3.97 12.54 -6.92
CA ALA A 144 -4.67 13.78 -6.60
C ALA A 144 -4.36 14.25 -5.17
N ALA A 145 -4.31 13.35 -4.19
CA ALA A 145 -3.96 13.66 -2.81
C ALA A 145 -2.56 14.28 -2.68
N GLN A 146 -1.57 13.81 -3.47
CA GLN A 146 -0.24 14.44 -3.47
C GLN A 146 -0.29 15.85 -4.06
N LEU A 147 -1.06 16.08 -5.14
CA LEU A 147 -1.18 17.40 -5.75
C LEU A 147 -1.91 18.40 -4.85
N VAL A 148 -2.90 17.94 -4.08
CA VAL A 148 -3.62 18.80 -3.10
C VAL A 148 -2.67 19.39 -2.06
N ILE A 149 -1.58 18.72 -1.69
CA ILE A 149 -0.58 19.27 -0.75
C ILE A 149 0.01 20.58 -1.25
N GLY A 150 0.17 20.73 -2.57
CA GLY A 150 0.73 21.94 -3.18
C GLY A 150 -0.13 23.20 -3.02
N VAL A 151 -1.41 23.04 -2.65
CA VAL A 151 -2.37 24.14 -2.41
C VAL A 151 -2.80 24.26 -0.94
N LEU A 152 -2.43 23.30 -0.09
CA LEU A 152 -2.66 23.37 1.34
C LEU A 152 -1.55 24.20 2.00
N GLU A 153 -1.95 25.10 2.89
CA GLU A 153 -1.01 25.87 3.70
C GLU A 153 -0.42 24.98 4.79
N PRO A 154 0.93 24.79 4.83
CA PRO A 154 1.58 24.06 5.92
C PRO A 154 1.36 24.74 7.27
N ALA A 155 1.40 23.97 8.33
CA ALA A 155 1.21 24.44 9.71
C ALA A 155 -0.08 25.26 9.90
N SER A 156 -1.14 24.99 9.13
CA SER A 156 -2.43 25.66 9.19
C SER A 156 -3.53 24.72 9.67
N TYR A 157 -4.28 25.13 10.70
CA TYR A 157 -5.44 24.36 11.19
C TYR A 157 -6.51 24.18 10.08
N VAL A 158 -6.61 25.13 9.14
CA VAL A 158 -7.57 25.06 8.03
C VAL A 158 -7.28 23.85 7.15
N SER A 159 -6.01 23.61 6.83
CA SER A 159 -5.58 22.48 6.02
C SER A 159 -5.94 21.14 6.67
N TYR A 160 -5.67 20.98 7.96
CA TYR A 160 -6.00 19.75 8.70
C TYR A 160 -7.52 19.58 8.88
N ASN A 161 -8.27 20.66 9.13
CA ASN A 161 -9.73 20.62 9.21
C ASN A 161 -10.35 20.19 7.86
N LEU A 162 -9.83 20.69 6.74
CA LEU A 162 -10.28 20.27 5.41
C LEU A 162 -10.06 18.77 5.19
N LEU A 163 -8.89 18.26 5.57
CA LEU A 163 -8.60 16.82 5.49
C LEU A 163 -9.50 16.00 6.43
N ALA A 164 -9.81 16.51 7.62
CA ALA A 164 -10.74 15.88 8.55
C ALA A 164 -12.18 15.84 7.99
N LEU A 165 -12.63 16.91 7.35
CA LEU A 165 -13.92 16.96 6.66
C LEU A 165 -14.00 15.93 5.54
N LEU A 166 -12.95 15.77 4.73
CA LEU A 166 -12.87 14.73 3.70
C LEU A 166 -12.90 13.31 4.32
N CYS A 167 -12.24 13.12 5.47
CA CYS A 167 -12.28 11.86 6.21
C CYS A 167 -13.71 11.53 6.67
N CYS A 168 -14.42 12.50 7.24
CA CYS A 168 -15.82 12.35 7.62
C CYS A 168 -16.71 12.11 6.40
N ALA A 169 -16.50 12.84 5.30
CA ALA A 169 -17.25 12.68 4.07
C ALA A 169 -17.09 11.29 3.44
N ALA A 170 -15.93 10.62 3.64
CA ALA A 170 -15.72 9.26 3.16
C ALA A 170 -16.68 8.24 3.77
N LEU A 171 -17.30 8.54 4.91
CA LEU A 171 -18.29 7.71 5.56
C LEU A 171 -19.64 7.74 4.83
N LEU A 172 -20.02 8.89 4.26
CA LEU A 172 -21.38 9.12 3.72
C LEU A 172 -21.79 8.11 2.63
N PRO A 173 -20.96 7.81 1.60
CA PRO A 173 -21.37 6.88 0.56
C PRO A 173 -21.64 5.46 1.08
N ILE A 174 -20.86 5.01 2.07
CA ILE A 174 -21.04 3.67 2.66
C ILE A 174 -22.27 3.60 3.56
N THR A 175 -22.57 4.65 4.33
CA THR A 175 -23.72 4.66 5.25
C THR A 175 -25.04 4.89 4.53
N LEU A 176 -25.04 5.65 3.43
CA LEU A 176 -26.23 5.93 2.64
C LEU A 176 -26.55 4.82 1.63
N THR A 177 -25.66 3.85 1.42
CA THR A 177 -25.95 2.74 0.50
C THR A 177 -27.01 1.80 1.08
N LYS A 178 -27.99 1.43 0.25
CA LYS A 178 -29.01 0.42 0.58
C LYS A 178 -28.50 -1.03 0.41
N ALA A 179 -27.23 -1.22 0.02
CA ALA A 179 -26.66 -2.54 -0.18
C ALA A 179 -26.58 -3.29 1.15
N SER A 180 -27.00 -4.55 1.16
CA SER A 180 -26.87 -5.43 2.33
C SER A 180 -25.40 -5.59 2.71
N GLN A 181 -25.12 -5.57 4.01
CA GLN A 181 -23.76 -5.82 4.51
C GLN A 181 -23.38 -7.28 4.24
N PRO A 182 -22.18 -7.53 3.72
CA PRO A 182 -21.73 -8.90 3.48
C PRO A 182 -21.44 -9.64 4.80
N ALA A 183 -21.40 -10.97 4.72
CA ALA A 183 -20.88 -11.77 5.82
C ALA A 183 -19.42 -11.40 6.10
N THR A 184 -19.08 -11.30 7.38
CA THR A 184 -17.73 -10.93 7.79
C THR A 184 -16.77 -12.11 7.57
N PRO A 185 -15.74 -11.96 6.74
CA PRO A 185 -14.77 -13.01 6.55
C PRO A 185 -13.91 -13.16 7.82
N SER A 186 -13.59 -14.40 8.22
CA SER A 186 -12.66 -14.66 9.33
C SER A 186 -11.31 -13.97 9.09
N ALA A 187 -10.68 -13.43 10.12
CA ALA A 187 -9.33 -12.87 9.98
C ALA A 187 -8.35 -13.94 9.48
N PRO A 188 -7.45 -13.63 8.52
CA PRO A 188 -6.41 -14.58 8.12
C PRO A 188 -5.49 -14.86 9.32
N ARG A 189 -5.01 -16.10 9.43
CA ARG A 189 -3.99 -16.41 10.42
C ARG A 189 -2.69 -15.72 10.02
N LEU A 190 -2.14 -14.93 10.92
CA LEU A 190 -0.85 -14.28 10.68
C LEU A 190 0.28 -15.29 10.96
N ARG A 191 0.93 -15.74 9.90
CA ARG A 191 2.04 -16.72 9.93
C ARG A 191 3.26 -16.12 9.22
N PRO A 192 4.03 -15.20 9.85
CA PRO A 192 5.12 -14.50 9.16
C PRO A 192 6.16 -15.44 8.55
N MET A 193 6.50 -16.53 9.24
CA MET A 193 7.46 -17.53 8.75
C MET A 193 7.01 -18.22 7.45
N LEU A 194 5.72 -18.18 7.10
CA LEU A 194 5.23 -18.71 5.83
C LEU A 194 5.87 -17.97 4.63
N ALA A 195 6.01 -16.64 4.70
CA ALA A 195 6.67 -15.88 3.64
C ALA A 195 8.14 -16.29 3.48
N VAL A 196 8.86 -16.45 4.60
CA VAL A 196 10.28 -16.87 4.58
C VAL A 196 10.43 -18.30 4.11
N SER A 197 9.59 -19.24 4.54
CA SER A 197 9.66 -20.66 4.15
C SER A 197 9.33 -20.86 2.68
N ARG A 198 8.35 -20.12 2.13
CA ARG A 198 7.96 -20.24 0.72
C ARG A 198 8.94 -19.49 -0.18
N SER A 199 9.31 -18.26 0.15
CA SER A 199 10.27 -17.47 -0.62
C SER A 199 11.00 -16.43 0.24
N PRO A 200 12.21 -16.73 0.74
CA PRO A 200 13.05 -15.74 1.42
C PRO A 200 13.33 -14.51 0.56
N LEU A 201 13.48 -14.69 -0.76
CA LEU A 201 13.70 -13.60 -1.69
C LEU A 201 12.49 -12.65 -1.77
N ALA A 202 11.28 -13.21 -1.74
CA ALA A 202 10.07 -12.38 -1.73
C ALA A 202 9.93 -11.59 -0.42
N ALA A 203 10.23 -12.20 0.73
CA ALA A 203 10.24 -11.49 2.02
C ALA A 203 11.24 -10.33 2.02
N ALA A 204 12.46 -10.55 1.50
CA ALA A 204 13.47 -9.49 1.32
C ALA A 204 13.00 -8.41 0.33
N GLY A 205 12.44 -8.81 -0.81
CA GLY A 205 11.91 -7.87 -1.81
C GLY A 205 10.78 -6.98 -1.25
N VAL A 206 9.90 -7.54 -0.43
CA VAL A 206 8.83 -6.79 0.24
C VAL A 206 9.38 -5.81 1.28
N LEU A 207 10.41 -6.18 2.04
CA LEU A 207 11.10 -5.27 2.96
C LEU A 207 11.74 -4.09 2.21
N VAL A 208 12.42 -4.34 1.09
CA VAL A 208 13.03 -3.28 0.27
C VAL A 208 11.97 -2.41 -0.40
N ALA A 209 10.85 -2.98 -0.85
CA ALA A 209 9.72 -2.21 -1.35
C ALA A 209 9.13 -1.29 -0.27
N ALA A 210 9.05 -1.76 0.98
CA ALA A 210 8.62 -0.94 2.11
C ALA A 210 9.62 0.16 2.43
N LEU A 211 10.93 -0.18 2.47
CA LEU A 211 12.01 0.77 2.66
C LEU A 211 11.91 1.94 1.67
N SER A 212 11.76 1.64 0.39
CA SER A 212 11.67 2.63 -0.68
C SER A 212 10.39 3.48 -0.59
N ALA A 213 9.22 2.81 -0.53
CA ALA A 213 7.94 3.50 -0.60
C ALA A 213 7.64 4.32 0.66
N ALA A 214 7.93 3.79 1.85
CA ALA A 214 7.65 4.47 3.10
C ALA A 214 8.60 5.66 3.32
N SER A 215 9.91 5.47 3.10
CA SER A 215 10.88 6.57 3.23
C SER A 215 10.61 7.68 2.22
N PHE A 216 10.37 7.34 0.95
CA PHE A 216 10.09 8.34 -0.07
C PHE A 216 8.83 9.16 0.25
N ARG A 217 7.73 8.52 0.67
CA ARG A 217 6.47 9.21 0.95
C ARG A 217 6.51 10.06 2.22
N MET A 218 7.19 9.57 3.29
CA MET A 218 7.17 10.23 4.60
C MET A 218 8.33 11.19 4.80
N VAL A 219 9.48 10.92 4.21
CA VAL A 219 10.72 11.69 4.40
C VAL A 219 11.17 12.39 3.11
N GLY A 220 10.61 12.00 1.95
CA GLY A 220 10.85 12.70 0.67
C GLY A 220 10.54 14.19 0.69
N PRO A 221 9.48 14.67 1.37
CA PRO A 221 9.25 16.11 1.55
C PRO A 221 10.39 16.83 2.26
N VAL A 222 11.01 16.20 3.28
CA VAL A 222 12.19 16.77 3.98
C VAL A 222 13.35 16.88 3.00
N TYR A 223 13.63 15.82 2.23
CA TYR A 223 14.63 15.89 1.15
C TYR A 223 14.33 17.04 0.19
N GLY A 224 13.07 17.15 -0.28
CA GLY A 224 12.67 18.22 -1.21
C GLY A 224 12.92 19.61 -0.66
N THR A 225 12.57 19.85 0.61
CA THR A 225 12.80 21.14 1.27
C THR A 225 14.30 21.44 1.41
N GLU A 226 15.11 20.46 1.83
CA GLU A 226 16.55 20.62 2.01
C GLU A 226 17.31 20.86 0.70
N VAL A 227 16.81 20.35 -0.44
CA VAL A 227 17.39 20.65 -1.77
C VAL A 227 16.76 21.88 -2.44
N GLY A 228 15.92 22.63 -1.73
CA GLY A 228 15.37 23.92 -2.18
C GLY A 228 14.13 23.85 -3.05
N LEU A 229 13.37 22.75 -3.04
CA LEU A 229 12.09 22.66 -3.75
C LEU A 229 11.01 23.45 -2.98
N ALA A 230 10.24 24.27 -3.68
CA ALA A 230 9.04 24.90 -3.14
C ALA A 230 7.95 23.87 -2.83
N THR A 231 6.99 24.18 -1.93
CA THR A 231 5.90 23.26 -1.51
C THR A 231 5.14 22.68 -2.71
N GLY A 232 4.79 23.49 -3.72
CA GLY A 232 4.16 23.01 -4.93
C GLY A 232 5.03 22.04 -5.74
N GLN A 233 6.34 22.24 -5.76
CA GLN A 233 7.29 21.34 -6.42
C GLN A 233 7.44 20.03 -5.64
N ILE A 234 7.39 20.06 -4.31
CA ILE A 234 7.38 18.86 -3.46
C ILE A 234 6.11 18.02 -3.75
N ALA A 235 4.96 18.66 -3.89
CA ALA A 235 3.71 18.00 -4.26
C ALA A 235 3.84 17.27 -5.62
N TRP A 236 4.40 17.94 -6.63
CA TRP A 236 4.68 17.33 -7.93
C TRP A 236 5.73 16.21 -7.87
N PHE A 237 6.76 16.35 -7.04
CA PHE A 237 7.78 15.32 -6.81
C PHE A 237 7.17 14.02 -6.29
N LEU A 238 6.27 14.11 -5.30
CA LEU A 238 5.55 12.97 -4.76
C LEU A 238 4.52 12.41 -5.74
N ALA A 239 3.81 13.28 -6.46
CA ALA A 239 2.86 12.90 -7.50
C ALA A 239 3.55 12.15 -8.65
N ALA A 240 4.73 12.60 -9.07
CA ALA A 240 5.55 11.98 -10.10
C ALA A 240 5.94 10.54 -9.73
N PHE A 241 6.30 10.30 -8.47
CA PHE A 241 6.55 8.94 -7.96
C PHE A 241 5.32 8.04 -8.06
N VAL A 242 4.14 8.52 -7.68
CA VAL A 242 2.88 7.76 -7.77
C VAL A 242 2.53 7.50 -9.22
N LEU A 243 2.69 8.50 -10.10
CA LEU A 243 2.46 8.36 -11.54
C LEU A 243 3.37 7.29 -12.15
N GLY A 244 4.66 7.32 -11.85
CA GLY A 244 5.61 6.29 -12.28
C GLY A 244 5.16 4.89 -11.84
N GLY A 245 4.74 4.74 -10.58
CA GLY A 245 4.19 3.50 -10.06
C GLY A 245 2.92 3.03 -10.77
N ALA A 246 2.04 3.96 -11.17
CA ALA A 246 0.84 3.64 -11.94
C ALA A 246 1.18 3.16 -13.35
N LEU A 247 2.06 3.87 -14.05
CA LEU A 247 2.52 3.53 -15.41
C LEU A 247 3.24 2.17 -15.46
N ALA A 248 3.93 1.80 -14.38
CA ALA A 248 4.68 0.55 -14.28
C ALA A 248 3.81 -0.72 -14.27
N GLN A 249 2.52 -0.62 -13.91
CA GLN A 249 1.68 -1.79 -13.63
C GLN A 249 1.59 -2.76 -14.79
N TYR A 250 1.32 -2.24 -15.99
CA TYR A 250 1.17 -3.09 -17.17
C TYR A 250 2.52 -3.62 -17.69
N PRO A 251 3.54 -2.80 -17.98
CA PRO A 251 4.80 -3.29 -18.52
C PRO A 251 5.53 -4.24 -17.58
N VAL A 252 5.54 -3.96 -16.27
CA VAL A 252 6.20 -4.85 -15.30
C VAL A 252 5.41 -6.13 -15.12
N GLY A 253 4.08 -6.09 -15.17
CA GLY A 253 3.24 -7.30 -15.15
C GLY A 253 3.55 -8.23 -16.32
N TRP A 254 3.66 -7.67 -17.52
CA TRP A 254 4.04 -8.41 -18.72
C TRP A 254 5.46 -9.01 -18.61
N LEU A 255 6.43 -8.22 -18.10
CA LEU A 255 7.79 -8.72 -17.85
C LEU A 255 7.79 -9.88 -16.84
N ALA A 256 7.03 -9.76 -15.75
CA ALA A 256 6.95 -10.77 -14.69
C ALA A 256 6.26 -12.07 -15.14
N ASP A 257 5.38 -12.02 -16.15
CA ASP A 257 4.78 -13.21 -16.75
C ASP A 257 5.71 -13.86 -17.79
N LYS A 258 6.48 -13.04 -18.54
CA LYS A 258 7.36 -13.52 -19.62
C LYS A 258 8.71 -14.04 -19.10
N PHE A 259 9.33 -13.33 -18.18
CA PHE A 259 10.66 -13.65 -17.65
C PHE A 259 10.62 -14.25 -16.24
N ASP A 260 11.72 -14.83 -15.81
CA ASP A 260 11.87 -15.27 -14.41
C ASP A 260 11.78 -14.05 -13.48
N ARG A 261 10.86 -14.10 -12.53
CA ARG A 261 10.58 -13.01 -11.59
C ARG A 261 11.78 -12.57 -10.75
N ARG A 262 12.75 -13.46 -10.55
CA ARG A 262 14.01 -13.16 -9.88
C ARG A 262 14.84 -12.17 -10.69
N TRP A 263 14.94 -12.37 -12.02
CA TRP A 263 15.58 -11.41 -12.91
C TRP A 263 14.82 -10.10 -13.00
N VAL A 264 13.50 -10.13 -13.03
CA VAL A 264 12.67 -8.92 -13.02
C VAL A 264 12.92 -8.11 -11.73
N LEU A 265 13.00 -8.76 -10.56
CA LEU A 265 13.36 -8.09 -9.31
C LEU A 265 14.76 -7.47 -9.34
N ILE A 266 15.74 -8.18 -9.92
CA ILE A 266 17.11 -7.68 -10.07
C ILE A 266 17.15 -6.48 -11.00
N TRP A 267 16.49 -6.52 -12.17
CA TRP A 267 16.44 -5.42 -13.12
C TRP A 267 15.77 -4.18 -12.55
N LEU A 268 14.61 -4.36 -11.90
CA LEU A 268 13.90 -3.26 -11.23
C LEU A 268 14.75 -2.65 -10.11
N SER A 269 15.43 -3.48 -9.33
CA SER A 269 16.31 -3.00 -8.26
C SER A 269 17.53 -2.28 -8.82
N GLY A 270 18.15 -2.77 -9.89
CA GLY A 270 19.25 -2.09 -10.57
C GLY A 270 18.86 -0.73 -11.12
N ALA A 271 17.67 -0.65 -11.74
CA ALA A 271 17.12 0.60 -12.25
C ALA A 271 16.76 1.57 -11.10
N ALA A 272 16.28 1.06 -9.96
CA ALA A 272 16.05 1.88 -8.76
C ALA A 272 17.35 2.42 -8.16
N VAL A 273 18.43 1.62 -8.11
CA VAL A 273 19.77 2.09 -7.72
C VAL A 273 20.24 3.20 -8.65
N PHE A 274 20.12 3.00 -9.97
CA PHE A 274 20.46 4.03 -10.96
C PHE A 274 19.68 5.32 -10.72
N SER A 275 18.37 5.24 -10.49
CA SER A 275 17.55 6.41 -10.17
C SER A 275 18.00 7.10 -8.88
N CYS A 276 18.29 6.37 -7.82
CA CYS A 276 18.80 6.94 -6.58
C CYS A 276 20.12 7.69 -6.78
N MET A 277 21.08 7.11 -7.52
CA MET A 277 22.36 7.76 -7.83
C MET A 277 22.13 9.02 -8.67
N THR A 278 21.25 8.95 -9.67
CA THR A 278 20.87 10.12 -10.48
C THR A 278 20.25 11.23 -9.63
N THR A 279 19.35 10.90 -8.67
CA THR A 279 18.78 11.90 -7.76
C THR A 279 19.87 12.61 -6.94
N ILE A 280 20.84 11.86 -6.42
CA ILE A 280 21.97 12.41 -5.65
C ILE A 280 22.81 13.37 -6.51
N LEU A 281 23.06 13.01 -7.77
CA LEU A 281 23.87 13.83 -8.70
C LEU A 281 23.15 15.10 -9.17
N ILE A 282 21.84 15.02 -9.40
CA ILE A 282 21.02 16.18 -9.83
C ILE A 282 20.86 17.18 -8.67
N GLY A 283 20.71 16.68 -7.43
CA GLY A 283 20.32 17.50 -6.28
C GLY A 283 19.01 18.26 -6.56
N GLY A 284 18.92 19.54 -6.17
CA GLY A 284 17.79 20.43 -6.45
C GLY A 284 17.94 21.31 -7.71
N GLY A 285 19.06 21.19 -8.42
CA GLY A 285 19.46 22.17 -9.44
C GLY A 285 18.56 22.29 -10.69
N ASN A 286 17.88 21.19 -11.07
CA ASN A 286 16.97 21.19 -12.22
C ASN A 286 15.66 20.48 -11.86
N THR A 287 14.62 21.25 -11.59
CA THR A 287 13.31 20.75 -11.18
C THR A 287 12.72 19.73 -12.19
N THR A 288 12.86 19.97 -13.49
CA THR A 288 12.34 19.04 -14.53
C THR A 288 13.02 17.68 -14.43
N LEU A 289 14.34 17.65 -14.31
CA LEU A 289 15.07 16.40 -14.14
C LEU A 289 14.72 15.69 -12.83
N VAL A 290 14.51 16.43 -11.75
CA VAL A 290 14.05 15.88 -10.45
C VAL A 290 12.69 15.19 -10.63
N MET A 291 11.72 15.81 -11.33
CA MET A 291 10.40 15.23 -11.57
C MET A 291 10.45 14.01 -12.48
N MET A 292 11.22 14.07 -13.57
CA MET A 292 11.42 12.93 -14.47
C MET A 292 12.04 11.74 -13.76
N ASN A 293 13.06 12.01 -12.94
CA ASN A 293 13.72 10.95 -12.16
C ASN A 293 12.84 10.39 -11.04
N ALA A 294 12.01 11.21 -10.38
CA ALA A 294 11.02 10.74 -9.42
C ALA A 294 9.98 9.82 -10.08
N THR A 295 9.54 10.15 -11.30
CA THR A 295 8.67 9.26 -12.10
C THR A 295 9.37 7.95 -12.41
N PHE A 296 10.63 7.98 -12.83
CA PHE A 296 11.43 6.78 -13.11
C PHE A 296 11.68 5.95 -11.85
N PHE A 297 11.93 6.59 -10.71
CA PHE A 297 12.04 5.90 -9.42
C PHE A 297 10.72 5.20 -9.04
N GLY A 298 9.58 5.86 -9.25
CA GLY A 298 8.26 5.26 -9.04
C GLY A 298 8.02 4.06 -9.95
N LEU A 299 8.40 4.17 -11.24
CA LEU A 299 8.27 3.11 -12.24
C LEU A 299 9.08 1.86 -11.84
N THR A 300 10.22 2.02 -11.23
CA THR A 300 11.14 0.92 -10.89
C THR A 300 10.90 0.33 -9.51
N SER A 301 10.64 1.17 -8.48
CA SER A 301 10.55 0.71 -7.08
C SER A 301 9.13 0.26 -6.69
N PHE A 302 8.10 0.88 -7.26
CA PHE A 302 6.71 0.59 -6.85
C PHE A 302 6.25 -0.84 -7.16
N PRO A 303 6.59 -1.46 -8.31
CA PRO A 303 6.18 -2.82 -8.65
C PRO A 303 6.88 -3.91 -7.86
N ILE A 304 8.01 -3.65 -7.20
CA ILE A 304 8.83 -4.66 -6.52
C ILE A 304 8.01 -5.50 -5.54
N TYR A 305 7.10 -4.87 -4.78
CA TYR A 305 6.20 -5.60 -3.90
C TYR A 305 5.36 -6.64 -4.64
N SER A 306 4.75 -6.23 -5.76
CA SER A 306 3.86 -7.11 -6.52
C SER A 306 4.61 -8.24 -7.21
N VAL A 307 5.82 -7.99 -7.72
CA VAL A 307 6.68 -9.01 -8.33
C VAL A 307 7.17 -9.99 -7.25
N ALA A 308 7.57 -9.49 -6.09
CA ALA A 308 7.96 -10.31 -4.93
C ALA A 308 6.79 -11.18 -4.44
N ALA A 309 5.58 -10.59 -4.32
CA ALA A 309 4.38 -11.33 -3.94
C ALA A 309 4.01 -12.41 -4.98
N ALA A 310 4.12 -12.09 -6.26
CA ALA A 310 3.90 -13.06 -7.33
C ALA A 310 4.94 -14.20 -7.27
N HIS A 311 6.22 -13.89 -7.02
CA HIS A 311 7.27 -14.90 -6.84
C HIS A 311 7.00 -15.79 -5.62
N ALA A 312 6.51 -15.25 -4.50
CA ALA A 312 6.13 -16.07 -3.34
C ALA A 312 4.96 -17.01 -3.67
N ASN A 313 3.97 -16.51 -4.43
CA ASN A 313 2.79 -17.30 -4.83
C ASN A 313 3.13 -18.46 -5.78
N ASP A 314 4.27 -18.43 -6.48
CA ASP A 314 4.74 -19.56 -7.29
C ASP A 314 5.08 -20.80 -6.45
N PHE A 315 5.38 -20.61 -5.17
CA PHE A 315 5.74 -21.66 -4.22
C PHE A 315 4.64 -21.98 -3.20
N ALA A 316 3.49 -21.34 -3.27
CA ALA A 316 2.40 -21.49 -2.32
C ALA A 316 1.25 -22.31 -2.89
N THR A 317 0.61 -23.13 -2.04
CA THR A 317 -0.63 -23.81 -2.40
C THR A 317 -1.80 -22.81 -2.48
N SER A 318 -2.89 -23.19 -3.12
CA SER A 318 -4.09 -22.33 -3.24
C SER A 318 -4.68 -21.96 -1.88
N GLU A 319 -4.58 -22.82 -0.89
CA GLU A 319 -5.05 -22.64 0.47
C GLU A 319 -4.20 -21.63 1.23
N GLU A 320 -2.89 -21.63 0.99
CA GLU A 320 -1.93 -20.77 1.71
C GLU A 320 -1.91 -19.32 1.21
N ARG A 321 -2.39 -19.02 -0.01
CA ARG A 321 -2.22 -17.69 -0.64
C ARG A 321 -2.75 -16.52 0.17
N VAL A 322 -3.84 -16.70 0.92
CA VAL A 322 -4.40 -15.65 1.78
C VAL A 322 -3.50 -15.40 2.99
N GLU A 323 -3.03 -16.48 3.64
CA GLU A 323 -2.11 -16.38 4.77
C GLU A 323 -0.74 -15.85 4.32
N LEU A 324 -0.27 -16.26 3.13
CA LEU A 324 0.97 -15.76 2.53
C LEU A 324 0.89 -14.25 2.24
N SER A 325 -0.23 -13.78 1.70
CA SER A 325 -0.44 -12.33 1.49
C SER A 325 -0.39 -11.56 2.80
N ALA A 326 -0.99 -12.08 3.88
CA ALA A 326 -0.92 -11.48 5.20
C ALA A 326 0.52 -11.50 5.77
N ALA A 327 1.26 -12.60 5.55
CA ALA A 327 2.66 -12.72 5.96
C ALA A 327 3.57 -11.73 5.21
N LEU A 328 3.38 -11.52 3.91
CA LEU A 328 4.10 -10.52 3.13
C LEU A 328 3.76 -9.10 3.59
N MET A 329 2.48 -8.81 3.87
CA MET A 329 2.06 -7.52 4.43
C MET A 329 2.66 -7.27 5.82
N PHE A 330 2.87 -8.30 6.63
CA PHE A 330 3.58 -8.17 7.90
C PHE A 330 5.03 -7.68 7.68
N PHE A 331 5.78 -8.29 6.76
CA PHE A 331 7.14 -7.84 6.43
C PHE A 331 7.16 -6.44 5.83
N PHE A 332 6.16 -6.11 5.00
CA PHE A 332 5.99 -4.75 4.48
C PHE A 332 5.79 -3.75 5.63
N ALA A 333 4.87 -4.03 6.57
CA ALA A 333 4.61 -3.15 7.70
C ALA A 333 5.86 -2.98 8.59
N LEU A 334 6.61 -4.05 8.85
CA LEU A 334 7.84 -4.00 9.61
C LEU A 334 8.88 -3.08 8.95
N GLY A 335 9.10 -3.25 7.64
CA GLY A 335 9.99 -2.37 6.88
C GLY A 335 9.50 -0.92 6.83
N ALA A 336 8.19 -0.71 6.66
CA ALA A 336 7.60 0.61 6.60
C ALA A 336 7.60 1.36 7.94
N ILE A 337 7.52 0.64 9.06
CA ILE A 337 7.68 1.23 10.42
C ILE A 337 9.14 1.67 10.63
N ALA A 338 10.09 0.84 10.26
CA ALA A 338 11.50 1.14 10.50
C ALA A 338 12.05 2.23 9.56
N ALA A 339 11.64 2.21 8.29
CA ALA A 339 12.27 2.98 7.22
C ALA A 339 12.26 4.51 7.42
N PRO A 340 11.16 5.18 7.81
CA PRO A 340 11.18 6.64 8.02
C PRO A 340 12.10 7.07 9.16
N LEU A 341 12.17 6.31 10.27
CA LEU A 341 13.08 6.59 11.38
C LEU A 341 14.54 6.50 10.96
N PHE A 342 14.92 5.42 10.27
CA PHE A 342 16.29 5.28 9.77
C PHE A 342 16.63 6.35 8.74
N ALA A 343 15.73 6.62 7.78
CA ALA A 343 15.94 7.62 6.75
C ALA A 343 16.16 9.02 7.35
N SER A 344 15.29 9.41 8.26
CA SER A 344 15.36 10.73 8.90
C SER A 344 16.61 10.90 9.77
N GLY A 345 16.99 9.86 10.53
CA GLY A 345 18.23 9.87 11.30
C GLY A 345 19.48 9.96 10.42
N LEU A 346 19.47 9.30 9.27
CA LEU A 346 20.57 9.39 8.30
C LEU A 346 20.63 10.77 7.64
N ILE A 347 19.49 11.36 7.26
CA ILE A 347 19.45 12.73 6.72
C ILE A 347 20.01 13.72 7.75
N GLN A 348 19.56 13.64 8.99
CA GLN A 348 20.01 14.53 10.06
C GLN A 348 21.52 14.49 10.27
N ARG A 349 22.17 13.34 10.03
CA ARG A 349 23.60 13.12 10.24
C ARG A 349 24.45 13.36 9.00
N PHE A 350 23.95 13.01 7.82
CA PHE A 350 24.73 12.96 6.58
C PHE A 350 24.16 13.83 5.44
N GLY A 351 23.10 14.59 5.72
CA GLY A 351 22.40 15.44 4.74
C GLY A 351 21.40 14.68 3.85
N PRO A 352 20.68 15.43 2.97
CA PRO A 352 19.50 14.94 2.24
C PRO A 352 19.78 13.75 1.33
N SER A 353 20.96 13.67 0.74
CA SER A 353 21.35 12.55 -0.14
C SER A 353 21.35 11.18 0.56
N ALA A 354 21.44 11.16 1.89
CA ALA A 354 21.45 9.93 2.68
C ALA A 354 20.15 9.12 2.53
N LEU A 355 19.02 9.75 2.24
CA LEU A 355 17.75 9.07 1.92
C LEU A 355 17.95 8.11 0.74
N PHE A 356 18.45 8.63 -0.37
CA PHE A 356 18.61 7.85 -1.60
C PHE A 356 19.77 6.86 -1.50
N MET A 357 20.84 7.18 -0.74
CA MET A 357 21.91 6.23 -0.43
C MET A 357 21.37 5.02 0.34
N MET A 358 20.56 5.23 1.36
CA MET A 358 19.92 4.15 2.13
C MET A 358 19.04 3.27 1.24
N ILE A 359 18.19 3.89 0.40
CA ILE A 359 17.33 3.16 -0.52
C ILE A 359 18.17 2.35 -1.52
N ALA A 360 19.18 2.96 -2.14
CA ALA A 360 20.08 2.28 -3.07
C ALA A 360 20.78 1.08 -2.42
N THR A 361 21.28 1.25 -1.20
CA THR A 361 21.91 0.16 -0.43
C THR A 361 20.93 -0.99 -0.23
N GLY A 362 19.68 -0.72 0.14
CA GLY A 362 18.66 -1.76 0.25
C GLY A 362 18.44 -2.53 -1.05
N HIS A 363 18.39 -1.83 -2.19
CA HIS A 363 18.27 -2.48 -3.50
C HIS A 363 19.51 -3.27 -3.90
N VAL A 364 20.72 -2.78 -3.61
CA VAL A 364 21.98 -3.52 -3.85
C VAL A 364 21.98 -4.82 -3.03
N VAL A 365 21.62 -4.76 -1.76
CA VAL A 365 21.49 -5.96 -0.92
C VAL A 365 20.47 -6.94 -1.50
N LEU A 366 19.33 -6.46 -2.01
CA LEU A 366 18.31 -7.30 -2.67
C LEU A 366 18.85 -7.96 -3.94
N ILE A 367 19.62 -7.25 -4.76
CA ILE A 367 20.27 -7.79 -5.97
C ILE A 367 21.24 -8.93 -5.58
N LEU A 368 22.15 -8.67 -4.64
CA LEU A 368 23.13 -9.66 -4.20
C LEU A 368 22.47 -10.89 -3.59
N PHE A 369 21.43 -10.67 -2.76
CA PHE A 369 20.64 -11.75 -2.19
C PHE A 369 19.88 -12.54 -3.27
N GLY A 370 19.29 -11.85 -4.26
CA GLY A 370 18.63 -12.47 -5.41
C GLY A 370 19.56 -13.36 -6.20
N LEU A 371 20.74 -12.88 -6.57
CA LEU A 371 21.76 -13.64 -7.29
C LEU A 371 22.19 -14.89 -6.50
N ASN A 372 22.40 -14.76 -5.18
CA ASN A 372 22.73 -15.90 -4.31
C ASN A 372 21.57 -16.93 -4.28
N ARG A 373 20.31 -16.47 -4.16
CA ARG A 373 19.15 -17.37 -4.13
C ARG A 373 18.91 -18.09 -5.45
N MET A 374 19.29 -17.51 -6.59
CA MET A 374 19.21 -18.16 -7.89
C MET A 374 20.13 -19.36 -8.00
N ARG A 375 21.28 -19.34 -7.32
CA ARG A 375 22.20 -20.50 -7.23
C ARG A 375 21.67 -21.62 -6.33
N ALA A 376 20.88 -21.24 -5.29
CA ALA A 376 20.42 -22.18 -4.27
C ALA A 376 19.11 -22.92 -4.64
N ARG A 377 18.31 -22.39 -5.56
CA ARG A 377 17.00 -22.97 -5.91
C ARG A 377 16.70 -22.79 -7.40
N PRO A 378 16.30 -23.86 -8.13
CA PRO A 378 15.93 -23.76 -9.54
C PRO A 378 14.64 -22.94 -9.74
N THR A 379 14.40 -22.52 -10.97
CA THR A 379 13.16 -21.85 -11.39
C THR A 379 11.97 -22.80 -11.35
N VAL A 380 10.78 -22.29 -11.02
CA VAL A 380 9.52 -23.01 -11.12
C VAL A 380 9.04 -22.97 -12.57
N GLU A 381 8.79 -24.13 -13.18
CA GLU A 381 8.31 -24.22 -14.56
C GLU A 381 6.89 -23.70 -14.72
N ASN A 382 5.98 -24.09 -13.81
CA ASN A 382 4.58 -23.67 -13.81
C ASN A 382 4.36 -22.47 -12.89
N ARG A 383 4.63 -21.26 -13.42
CA ARG A 383 4.45 -20.00 -12.68
C ARG A 383 2.99 -19.58 -12.63
N THR A 384 2.58 -18.98 -11.52
CA THR A 384 1.27 -18.34 -11.39
C THR A 384 1.22 -17.09 -12.29
N ARG A 385 0.02 -16.74 -12.80
CA ARG A 385 -0.14 -15.47 -13.51
C ARG A 385 0.14 -14.29 -12.59
N TYR A 386 0.84 -13.26 -13.09
CA TYR A 386 1.06 -12.04 -12.34
C TYR A 386 -0.28 -11.36 -12.03
N ILE A 387 -0.43 -10.96 -10.78
CA ILE A 387 -1.55 -10.13 -10.32
C ILE A 387 -0.95 -9.00 -9.48
N TYR A 388 -1.29 -7.77 -9.82
CA TYR A 388 -0.91 -6.65 -8.98
C TYR A 388 -1.45 -6.86 -7.56
N ALA A 389 -0.56 -6.80 -6.57
CA ALA A 389 -0.91 -6.94 -5.15
C ALA A 389 -0.94 -5.56 -4.47
N PRO A 390 -2.12 -5.01 -4.15
CA PRO A 390 -2.22 -3.79 -3.35
C PRO A 390 -1.67 -4.02 -1.92
N ARG A 391 -1.17 -2.96 -1.30
CA ARG A 391 -0.60 -2.97 0.06
C ARG A 391 -1.54 -2.28 1.04
N THR A 392 -2.78 -2.74 1.08
CA THR A 392 -3.89 -2.03 1.73
C THR A 392 -4.42 -2.72 2.98
N SER A 393 -4.39 -4.05 3.03
CA SER A 393 -4.84 -4.81 4.21
C SER A 393 -4.31 -6.24 4.24
N PHE A 394 -4.43 -6.93 5.39
CA PHE A 394 -4.10 -8.35 5.50
C PHE A 394 -5.08 -9.25 4.75
N THR A 395 -6.27 -8.76 4.46
CA THR A 395 -7.33 -9.54 3.77
C THR A 395 -7.26 -9.46 2.26
N ILE A 396 -6.39 -8.61 1.71
CA ILE A 396 -6.27 -8.34 0.27
C ILE A 396 -6.06 -9.62 -0.58
N GLY A 397 -5.38 -10.62 -0.04
CA GLY A 397 -5.17 -11.90 -0.71
C GLY A 397 -6.46 -12.65 -1.09
N ARG A 398 -7.59 -12.33 -0.44
CA ARG A 398 -8.90 -12.90 -0.79
C ARG A 398 -9.45 -12.33 -2.07
N LEU A 399 -9.27 -11.02 -2.32
CA LEU A 399 -9.70 -10.39 -3.56
C LEU A 399 -8.92 -10.89 -4.78
N THR A 400 -7.67 -11.29 -4.59
CA THR A 400 -6.81 -11.81 -5.65
C THR A 400 -6.98 -13.32 -5.88
N ARG A 401 -7.59 -14.04 -4.94
CA ARG A 401 -7.82 -15.49 -5.04
C ARG A 401 -9.05 -15.78 -5.92
N ARG A 402 -8.90 -16.60 -6.97
CA ARG A 402 -10.05 -17.16 -7.72
C ARG A 402 -10.89 -18.03 -6.81
N GLN A 403 -12.19 -17.83 -6.79
CA GLN A 403 -13.12 -18.77 -6.16
C GLN A 403 -13.08 -20.07 -6.98
N ARG A 404 -12.94 -21.24 -6.33
CA ARG A 404 -13.19 -22.53 -6.99
C ARG A 404 -14.67 -22.53 -7.40
N GLU A 405 -14.95 -22.80 -8.66
CA GLU A 405 -16.28 -23.18 -9.07
C GLU A 405 -16.65 -24.42 -8.24
N ALA A 406 -17.73 -24.36 -7.49
CA ALA A 406 -18.30 -25.55 -6.88
C ALA A 406 -18.54 -26.52 -8.03
N LYS A 407 -17.87 -27.68 -8.06
CA LYS A 407 -18.25 -28.78 -8.94
C LYS A 407 -19.74 -29.02 -8.66
N PRO A 408 -20.62 -29.01 -9.67
CA PRO A 408 -21.97 -29.47 -9.45
C PRO A 408 -21.86 -30.86 -8.84
N ASP A 409 -22.53 -31.08 -7.71
CA ASP A 409 -22.68 -32.39 -7.14
C ASP A 409 -23.31 -33.25 -8.25
N VAL A 410 -22.52 -34.15 -8.82
CA VAL A 410 -23.05 -35.26 -9.63
C VAL A 410 -23.82 -36.09 -8.63
N LYS A 411 -25.14 -35.83 -8.52
CA LYS A 411 -26.04 -36.80 -7.92
C LYS A 411 -25.82 -38.10 -8.69
N SER A 412 -25.26 -39.08 -8.04
CA SER A 412 -25.33 -40.46 -8.46
C SER A 412 -26.81 -40.85 -8.40
N ASP A 413 -27.50 -40.75 -9.53
CA ASP A 413 -28.72 -41.47 -9.75
C ASP A 413 -28.34 -42.96 -9.83
N GLU A 414 -28.15 -43.61 -8.68
CA GLU A 414 -28.34 -45.03 -8.53
C GLU A 414 -29.84 -45.29 -8.63
N ASN A 415 -30.31 -45.42 -9.85
CA ASN A 415 -31.60 -46.00 -10.12
C ASN A 415 -31.55 -47.49 -9.77
N ASP A 416 -32.15 -47.74 -8.67
CA ASP A 416 -32.58 -49.07 -8.21
C ASP A 416 -33.56 -49.66 -9.23
N THR A 417 -33.04 -50.52 -10.13
CA THR A 417 -33.85 -51.38 -10.98
C THR A 417 -33.82 -52.76 -10.39
N ASP A 418 -34.61 -52.97 -9.34
CA ASP A 418 -35.03 -54.32 -8.93
C ASP A 418 -36.50 -54.51 -9.35
N ALA A 419 -36.71 -54.89 -10.62
CA ALA A 419 -37.91 -55.53 -11.06
C ALA A 419 -37.75 -57.04 -10.88
N LYS A 420 -38.44 -57.65 -9.90
CA LYS A 420 -38.64 -59.08 -9.84
C LYS A 420 -39.84 -59.48 -10.74
N PRO A 421 -39.72 -60.55 -11.51
CA PRO A 421 -40.83 -61.15 -12.23
C PRO A 421 -41.51 -62.24 -11.39
N THR A 422 -42.80 -62.22 -11.33
CA THR A 422 -43.71 -63.39 -11.41
C THR A 422 -45.10 -62.92 -11.78
#